data_370bc4135413ff59298e416dee29068a
#
_entry.id   370bc4135413ff59298e416dee29068a
#
_cell.length_a   1.000
_cell.length_b   1.000
_cell.length_c   1.000
_cell.angle_alpha   90.00
_cell.angle_beta   90.00
_cell.angle_gamma   90.00
#
_symmetry.space_group_name_H-M   'P 1'
#
loop_
_entity.id
_entity.type
_entity.pdbx_description
1 polymer ?
#
loop_
_entity_poly.entity_id
_entity_poly.type
_entity_poly.pdbx_seq_one_letter_code
_entity_poly.pdbx_strand_id
1 'polypeptide(L)'
;DKIEKYRQDNQDIMFTKDTHYTNYLTTREGRYIPIEHCIIDTEGHGLYGEVAKYEKHAKKVFNKTSFGSIDLAKYISRSDYEEVEFCGVVSNICVLSNIIMTQTYNEKVEIKVDLKATKGMDDEIDNTLKKYLEQLTVRVKE
;
A
#
# COMPACT_ATOMS: atom_id res chain seq x y z
N ASP A 1 9.64 -10.66 8.12
CA ASP A 1 8.96 -11.53 9.08
C ASP A 1 7.45 -11.62 8.84
N LYS A 2 6.72 -10.50 8.65
CA LYS A 2 5.27 -10.52 8.38
C LYS A 2 4.94 -11.25 7.07
N ILE A 3 5.59 -10.91 5.97
CA ILE A 3 5.37 -11.54 4.66
C ILE A 3 5.63 -13.04 4.75
N GLU A 4 6.69 -13.45 5.43
CA GLU A 4 7.03 -14.86 5.58
C GLU A 4 5.95 -15.62 6.38
N LYS A 5 5.40 -15.00 7.42
CA LYS A 5 4.29 -15.57 8.17
C LYS A 5 3.04 -15.79 7.29
N TYR A 6 2.65 -14.78 6.51
CA TYR A 6 1.51 -14.92 5.58
C TYR A 6 1.74 -16.04 4.57
N ARG A 7 2.97 -16.21 4.07
CA ARG A 7 3.32 -17.31 3.17
C ARG A 7 3.22 -18.68 3.85
N GLN A 8 3.73 -18.81 5.08
CA GLN A 8 3.65 -20.06 5.85
C GLN A 8 2.21 -20.45 6.14
N ASP A 9 1.34 -19.47 6.36
CA ASP A 9 -0.10 -19.64 6.60
C ASP A 9 -0.91 -19.82 5.29
N ASN A 10 -0.24 -19.95 4.13
CA ASN A 10 -0.84 -20.02 2.78
C ASN A 10 -1.81 -18.86 2.48
N GLN A 11 -1.51 -17.67 3.03
CA GLN A 11 -2.27 -16.46 2.75
C GLN A 11 -1.73 -15.73 1.52
N ASP A 12 -2.60 -15.09 0.78
CA ASP A 12 -2.22 -14.32 -0.40
C ASP A 12 -1.47 -13.04 -0.02
N ILE A 13 -0.46 -12.69 -0.81
CA ILE A 13 0.32 -11.47 -0.70
C ILE A 13 0.16 -10.68 -1.99
N MET A 14 -0.08 -9.40 -1.86
CA MET A 14 -0.16 -8.48 -2.98
C MET A 14 0.74 -7.27 -2.74
N PHE A 15 1.29 -6.71 -3.80
CA PHE A 15 2.06 -5.47 -3.74
C PHE A 15 1.40 -4.39 -4.58
N THR A 16 1.47 -3.16 -4.10
CA THR A 16 1.29 -1.97 -4.91
C THR A 16 2.64 -1.28 -5.08
N LYS A 17 2.96 -0.87 -6.30
CA LYS A 17 4.22 -0.17 -6.62
C LYS A 17 3.90 1.17 -7.24
N ASP A 18 4.53 2.22 -6.75
CA ASP A 18 4.54 3.49 -7.45
C ASP A 18 5.20 3.28 -8.81
N THR A 19 4.57 3.81 -9.83
CA THR A 19 5.02 3.65 -11.21
C THR A 19 4.85 4.97 -11.91
N HIS A 20 5.94 5.71 -12.04
CA HIS A 20 5.98 6.98 -12.73
C HIS A 20 6.72 6.84 -14.07
N TYR A 21 6.52 7.82 -14.92
CA TYR A 21 7.13 7.89 -16.25
C TYR A 21 8.06 9.10 -16.35
N THR A 22 8.82 9.18 -17.40
CA THR A 22 9.80 10.27 -17.63
C THR A 22 9.19 11.68 -17.64
N ASN A 23 7.87 11.78 -17.77
CA ASN A 23 7.13 13.04 -17.69
C ASN A 23 6.65 13.37 -16.26
N TYR A 24 7.14 12.67 -15.23
CA TYR A 24 6.68 12.81 -13.84
C TYR A 24 6.58 14.27 -13.38
N LEU A 25 7.60 15.08 -13.63
CA LEU A 25 7.65 16.49 -13.20
C LEU A 25 6.53 17.36 -13.79
N THR A 26 5.88 16.92 -14.86
CA THR A 26 4.74 17.62 -15.46
C THR A 26 3.39 17.17 -14.89
N THR A 27 3.37 16.09 -14.14
CA THR A 27 2.17 15.59 -13.48
C THR A 27 1.75 16.51 -12.32
N ARG A 28 0.51 16.35 -11.82
CA ARG A 28 0.10 17.06 -10.61
C ARG A 28 1.02 16.75 -9.45
N GLU A 29 1.32 15.47 -9.21
CA GLU A 29 2.21 15.04 -8.12
C GLU A 29 3.60 15.62 -8.26
N GLY A 30 4.21 15.52 -9.44
CA GLY A 30 5.56 16.03 -9.70
C GLY A 30 5.70 17.55 -9.57
N ARG A 31 4.61 18.31 -9.71
CA ARG A 31 4.63 19.76 -9.44
C ARG A 31 4.66 20.10 -7.95
N TYR A 32 4.11 19.24 -7.08
CA TYR A 32 4.10 19.42 -5.63
C TYR A 32 5.26 18.71 -4.94
N ILE A 33 5.69 17.59 -5.49
CA ILE A 33 6.82 16.78 -5.00
C ILE A 33 7.82 16.64 -6.16
N PRO A 34 8.67 17.67 -6.43
CA PRO A 34 9.51 17.72 -7.61
C PRO A 34 10.77 16.84 -7.48
N ILE A 35 10.60 15.60 -7.07
CA ILE A 35 11.66 14.60 -6.91
C ILE A 35 11.26 13.37 -7.72
N GLU A 36 11.95 13.13 -8.83
CA GLU A 36 11.72 11.92 -9.63
C GLU A 36 12.03 10.68 -8.81
N HIS A 37 11.08 9.76 -8.80
CA HIS A 37 11.18 8.47 -8.09
C HIS A 37 10.34 7.43 -8.78
N CYS A 38 10.63 6.17 -8.55
CA CYS A 38 9.88 5.03 -9.07
C CYS A 38 9.60 5.11 -10.58
N ILE A 39 10.54 5.65 -11.35
CA ILE A 39 10.42 5.74 -12.81
C ILE A 39 10.48 4.32 -13.38
N ILE A 40 9.50 3.97 -14.21
CA ILE A 40 9.42 2.65 -14.84
C ILE A 40 10.73 2.29 -15.56
N ASP A 41 11.07 1.00 -15.55
CA ASP A 41 12.30 0.46 -16.16
C ASP A 41 13.61 0.95 -15.52
N THR A 42 13.55 1.54 -14.32
CA THR A 42 14.73 1.87 -13.53
C THR A 42 14.81 0.99 -12.27
N GLU A 43 16.00 0.92 -11.66
CA GLU A 43 16.19 0.22 -10.39
C GLU A 43 15.26 0.76 -9.29
N GLY A 44 15.03 2.08 -9.27
CA GLY A 44 14.14 2.74 -8.30
C GLY A 44 12.67 2.37 -8.42
N HIS A 45 12.24 1.69 -9.48
CA HIS A 45 10.90 1.13 -9.62
C HIS A 45 10.74 -0.22 -8.91
N GLY A 46 11.83 -0.91 -8.62
CA GLY A 46 11.81 -2.20 -7.93
C GLY A 46 11.37 -2.09 -6.47
N LEU A 47 10.89 -3.21 -5.92
CA LEU A 47 10.71 -3.31 -4.47
C LEU A 47 12.08 -3.27 -3.79
N TYR A 48 12.16 -2.59 -2.65
CA TYR A 48 13.43 -2.33 -1.98
C TYR A 48 13.83 -3.45 -1.00
N GLY A 49 15.13 -3.73 -0.97
CA GLY A 49 15.76 -4.57 0.04
C GLY A 49 15.19 -5.99 0.11
N GLU A 50 15.06 -6.50 1.32
CA GLU A 50 14.57 -7.87 1.57
C GLU A 50 13.15 -8.13 1.04
N VAL A 51 12.34 -7.09 0.87
CA VAL A 51 10.97 -7.24 0.37
C VAL A 51 10.96 -7.66 -1.10
N ALA A 52 11.96 -7.24 -1.88
CA ALA A 52 12.05 -7.56 -3.31
C ALA A 52 12.04 -9.06 -3.60
N LYS A 53 12.61 -9.88 -2.74
CA LYS A 53 12.64 -11.34 -2.92
C LYS A 53 11.25 -12.00 -2.89
N TYR A 54 10.26 -11.30 -2.33
CA TYR A 54 8.89 -11.81 -2.23
C TYR A 54 8.01 -11.44 -3.42
N GLU A 55 8.43 -10.55 -4.31
CA GLU A 55 7.64 -10.13 -5.47
C GLU A 55 7.23 -11.35 -6.33
N LYS A 56 8.14 -12.29 -6.55
CA LYS A 56 7.88 -13.54 -7.28
C LYS A 56 6.87 -14.49 -6.60
N HIS A 57 6.56 -14.27 -5.35
CA HIS A 57 5.58 -15.04 -4.58
C HIS A 57 4.26 -14.30 -4.40
N ALA A 58 4.16 -13.08 -4.92
CA ALA A 58 2.94 -12.31 -4.84
C ALA A 58 1.84 -12.93 -5.68
N LYS A 59 0.62 -12.95 -5.15
CA LYS A 59 -0.58 -13.27 -5.91
C LYS A 59 -0.76 -12.30 -7.06
N LYS A 60 -0.49 -11.04 -6.80
CA LYS A 60 -0.56 -9.96 -7.79
C LYS A 60 0.27 -8.76 -7.39
N VAL A 61 0.79 -8.05 -8.39
CA VAL A 61 1.46 -6.77 -8.25
C VAL A 61 0.66 -5.73 -9.03
N PHE A 62 0.35 -4.61 -8.38
CA PHE A 62 -0.41 -3.51 -8.96
C PHE A 62 0.50 -2.29 -9.12
N ASN A 63 0.78 -1.92 -10.35
CA ASN A 63 1.45 -0.66 -10.64
C ASN A 63 0.45 0.48 -10.56
N LYS A 64 0.79 1.55 -9.86
CA LYS A 64 -0.09 2.68 -9.65
C LYS A 64 0.64 3.99 -9.96
N THR A 65 -0.03 4.90 -10.62
CA THR A 65 0.53 6.20 -11.04
C THR A 65 0.19 7.33 -10.06
N SER A 66 -0.42 7.00 -8.94
CA SER A 66 -0.79 7.91 -7.85
C SER A 66 -0.80 7.14 -6.54
N PHE A 67 -1.23 7.78 -5.45
CA PHE A 67 -1.11 7.24 -4.09
C PHE A 67 -1.92 5.97 -3.86
N GLY A 68 -3.13 5.89 -4.37
CA GLY A 68 -3.98 4.70 -4.26
C GLY A 68 -4.06 3.90 -5.57
N SER A 69 -4.41 2.63 -5.44
CA SER A 69 -4.60 1.71 -6.57
C SER A 69 -6.07 1.34 -6.72
N ILE A 70 -6.71 1.88 -7.74
CA ILE A 70 -8.08 1.50 -8.12
C ILE A 70 -8.13 0.01 -8.49
N ASP A 71 -7.09 -0.50 -9.15
CA ASP A 71 -7.06 -1.89 -9.59
C ASP A 71 -6.96 -2.87 -8.41
N LEU A 72 -6.21 -2.52 -7.35
CA LEU A 72 -6.21 -3.29 -6.10
C LEU A 72 -7.61 -3.29 -5.47
N ALA A 73 -8.23 -2.12 -5.32
CA ALA A 73 -9.55 -2.01 -4.72
C ALA A 73 -10.62 -2.81 -5.49
N LYS A 74 -10.62 -2.73 -6.82
CA LYS A 74 -11.48 -3.53 -7.68
C LYS A 74 -11.20 -5.03 -7.58
N TYR A 75 -9.92 -5.40 -7.48
CA TYR A 75 -9.55 -6.80 -7.34
C TYR A 75 -10.09 -7.37 -6.03
N ILE A 76 -9.88 -6.68 -4.91
CA ILE A 76 -10.39 -7.09 -3.60
C ILE A 76 -11.92 -7.17 -3.62
N SER A 77 -12.60 -6.20 -4.24
CA SER A 77 -14.08 -6.18 -4.29
C SER A 77 -14.70 -7.36 -5.06
N ARG A 78 -13.92 -8.02 -5.91
CA ARG A 78 -14.34 -9.19 -6.72
C ARG A 78 -13.82 -10.50 -6.15
N SER A 79 -13.13 -10.46 -5.03
CA SER A 79 -12.54 -11.60 -4.34
C SER A 79 -13.38 -11.98 -3.13
N ASP A 80 -13.15 -13.17 -2.60
CA ASP A 80 -13.82 -13.67 -1.41
C ASP A 80 -13.00 -13.42 -0.13
N TYR A 81 -12.14 -12.39 -0.12
CA TYR A 81 -11.38 -12.04 1.07
C TYR A 81 -12.31 -11.51 2.15
N GLU A 82 -12.25 -12.14 3.32
CA GLU A 82 -12.95 -11.68 4.51
C GLU A 82 -12.17 -10.56 5.20
N GLU A 83 -10.84 -10.57 5.07
CA GLU A 83 -9.95 -9.64 5.73
C GLU A 83 -8.74 -9.30 4.86
N VAL A 84 -8.32 -8.04 4.92
CA VAL A 84 -7.11 -7.54 4.26
C VAL A 84 -6.27 -6.74 5.25
N GLU A 85 -4.98 -7.08 5.37
CA GLU A 85 -4.04 -6.33 6.19
C GLU A 85 -3.13 -5.46 5.32
N PHE A 86 -3.10 -4.17 5.61
CA PHE A 86 -2.22 -3.21 4.94
C PHE A 86 -0.96 -2.95 5.75
N CYS A 87 0.17 -2.87 5.06
CA CYS A 87 1.45 -2.45 5.60
C CYS A 87 2.30 -1.78 4.51
N GLY A 88 3.37 -1.12 4.91
CA GLY A 88 4.31 -0.48 3.99
C GLY A 88 4.47 1.02 4.20
N VAL A 89 4.83 1.72 3.14
CA VAL A 89 5.15 3.15 3.16
C VAL A 89 4.48 3.89 1.99
N VAL A 90 4.08 5.11 2.16
CA VAL A 90 4.07 5.95 3.38
C VAL A 90 2.71 5.78 4.05
N SER A 91 2.69 5.64 5.39
CA SER A 91 1.49 5.26 6.16
C SER A 91 0.28 6.18 5.92
N ASN A 92 0.50 7.49 5.95
CA ASN A 92 -0.55 8.51 5.79
C ASN A 92 -0.79 8.93 4.32
N ILE A 93 -0.10 8.35 3.37
CA ILE A 93 -0.23 8.65 1.94
C ILE A 93 -0.68 7.41 1.19
N CYS A 94 0.25 6.55 0.75
CA CYS A 94 -0.09 5.40 -0.09
C CYS A 94 -0.90 4.34 0.67
N VAL A 95 -0.53 4.03 1.92
CA VAL A 95 -1.25 3.04 2.73
C VAL A 95 -2.67 3.53 3.01
N LEU A 96 -2.83 4.74 3.54
CA LEU A 96 -4.15 5.34 3.82
C LEU A 96 -5.01 5.44 2.56
N SER A 97 -4.43 5.87 1.42
CA SER A 97 -5.15 5.97 0.16
C SER A 97 -5.70 4.62 -0.32
N ASN A 98 -4.90 3.56 -0.20
CA ASN A 98 -5.35 2.21 -0.56
C ASN A 98 -6.42 1.66 0.39
N ILE A 99 -6.33 1.97 1.68
CA ILE A 99 -7.36 1.63 2.67
C ILE A 99 -8.69 2.27 2.28
N ILE A 100 -8.71 3.58 2.07
CA ILE A 100 -9.94 4.33 1.72
C ILE A 100 -10.55 3.80 0.42
N MET A 101 -9.72 3.56 -0.60
CA MET A 101 -10.19 2.99 -1.86
C MET A 101 -10.79 1.59 -1.66
N THR A 102 -10.13 0.74 -0.89
CA THR A 102 -10.63 -0.61 -0.63
C THR A 102 -11.95 -0.59 0.12
N GLN A 103 -12.10 0.22 1.15
CA GLN A 103 -13.36 0.42 1.87
C GLN A 103 -14.48 0.91 0.96
N THR A 104 -14.15 1.84 0.06
CA THR A 104 -15.12 2.43 -0.87
C THR A 104 -15.65 1.41 -1.88
N TYR A 105 -14.79 0.50 -2.34
CA TYR A 105 -15.17 -0.54 -3.30
C TYR A 105 -15.74 -1.81 -2.67
N ASN A 106 -15.47 -2.06 -1.39
CA ASN A 106 -15.93 -3.26 -0.69
C ASN A 106 -16.31 -2.92 0.76
N GLU A 107 -17.60 -2.84 1.03
CA GLU A 107 -18.15 -2.54 2.36
C GLU A 107 -18.07 -3.69 3.36
N LYS A 108 -17.72 -4.91 2.90
CA LYS A 108 -17.78 -6.13 3.73
C LYS A 108 -16.42 -6.59 4.22
N VAL A 109 -15.35 -6.29 3.49
CA VAL A 109 -14.01 -6.73 3.84
C VAL A 109 -13.54 -6.04 5.12
N GLU A 110 -13.07 -6.83 6.07
CA GLU A 110 -12.41 -6.30 7.26
C GLU A 110 -11.02 -5.78 6.93
N ILE A 111 -10.71 -4.58 7.37
CA ILE A 111 -9.41 -3.96 7.10
C ILE A 111 -8.59 -3.86 8.38
N LYS A 112 -7.34 -4.30 8.28
CA LYS A 112 -6.33 -4.17 9.33
C LYS A 112 -5.14 -3.37 8.85
N VAL A 113 -4.48 -2.72 9.81
CA VAL A 113 -3.16 -2.09 9.62
C VAL A 113 -2.25 -2.50 10.76
N ASP A 114 -1.04 -2.91 10.46
CA ASP A 114 0.02 -3.14 11.44
C ASP A 114 0.96 -1.93 11.46
N LEU A 115 0.90 -1.13 12.52
CA LEU A 115 1.74 0.07 12.65
C LEU A 115 3.23 -0.26 12.80
N LYS A 116 3.58 -1.44 13.28
CA LYS A 116 5.00 -1.89 13.29
C LYS A 116 5.55 -2.23 11.90
N ALA A 117 4.66 -2.50 10.96
CA ALA A 117 5.00 -2.79 9.56
C ALA A 117 4.62 -1.63 8.61
N THR A 118 4.37 -0.46 9.18
CA THR A 118 3.94 0.73 8.44
C THR A 118 4.69 1.93 8.97
N LYS A 119 5.14 2.82 8.09
CA LYS A 119 5.91 4.02 8.51
C LYS A 119 5.48 5.25 7.70
N GLY A 120 5.24 6.33 8.43
CA GLY A 120 5.02 7.67 7.90
C GLY A 120 6.31 8.47 7.75
N MET A 121 6.17 9.74 7.43
CA MET A 121 7.31 10.66 7.30
C MET A 121 7.90 11.03 8.66
N ASP A 122 7.07 11.03 9.72
CA ASP A 122 7.47 11.28 11.09
C ASP A 122 6.54 10.59 12.09
N ASP A 123 6.96 10.54 13.35
CA ASP A 123 6.24 9.84 14.42
C ASP A 123 4.95 10.57 14.86
N GLU A 124 4.85 11.87 14.70
CA GLU A 124 3.63 12.65 15.01
C GLU A 124 2.51 12.29 14.04
N ILE A 125 2.85 12.17 12.77
CA ILE A 125 1.92 11.70 11.73
C ILE A 125 1.44 10.29 12.03
N ASP A 126 2.34 9.38 12.38
CA ASP A 126 1.98 7.99 12.69
C ASP A 126 1.02 7.90 13.90
N ASN A 127 1.29 8.67 14.97
CA ASN A 127 0.42 8.73 16.15
C ASN A 127 -0.96 9.32 15.85
N THR A 128 -1.02 10.31 14.97
CA THR A 128 -2.28 10.93 14.55
C THR A 128 -3.07 10.00 13.65
N LEU A 129 -2.40 9.32 12.74
CA LEU A 129 -2.99 8.38 11.81
C LEU A 129 -3.76 7.25 12.50
N LYS A 130 -3.23 6.72 13.61
CA LYS A 130 -3.93 5.69 14.38
C LYS A 130 -5.37 6.11 14.71
N LYS A 131 -5.55 7.32 15.24
CA LYS A 131 -6.87 7.84 15.60
C LYS A 131 -7.81 7.98 14.41
N TYR A 132 -7.27 8.37 13.25
CA TYR A 132 -8.05 8.45 12.01
C TYR A 132 -8.46 7.08 11.50
N LEU A 133 -7.55 6.11 11.52
CA LEU A 133 -7.84 4.74 11.07
C LEU A 133 -8.93 4.10 11.91
N GLU A 134 -8.91 4.28 13.23
CA GLU A 134 -9.96 3.79 14.13
C GLU A 134 -11.33 4.43 13.82
N GLN A 135 -11.37 5.73 13.51
CA GLN A 135 -12.60 6.40 13.07
C GLN A 135 -13.07 5.93 11.70
N LEU A 136 -12.17 5.49 10.83
CA LEU A 136 -12.48 4.86 9.56
C LEU A 136 -12.83 3.37 9.68
N THR A 137 -13.06 2.88 10.89
CA THR A 137 -13.41 1.47 11.17
C THR A 137 -12.33 0.46 10.77
N VAL A 138 -11.07 0.88 10.76
CA VAL A 138 -9.90 0.03 10.50
C VAL A 138 -9.39 -0.56 11.81
N ARG A 139 -9.14 -1.84 11.85
CA ARG A 139 -8.46 -2.47 13.00
C ARG A 139 -6.97 -2.14 12.98
N VAL A 140 -6.52 -1.44 14.00
CA VAL A 140 -5.11 -1.05 14.14
C VAL A 140 -4.41 -2.00 15.12
N LYS A 141 -3.32 -2.61 14.65
CA LYS A 141 -2.42 -3.44 15.44
C LYS A 141 -1.16 -2.65 15.78
N GLU A 142 -0.72 -2.77 17.02
CA GLU A 142 0.52 -2.15 17.55
C GLU A 142 1.59 -3.17 17.88
#